data_d2aa8e581d496f75f0f6a77ed93d8e20
#
_entry.id   d2aa8e581d496f75f0f6a77ed93d8e20
#
_cell.length_a   1.000
_cell.length_b   1.000
_cell.length_c   1.000
_cell.angle_alpha   90.00
_cell.angle_beta   90.00
_cell.angle_gamma   90.00
#
_symmetry.space_group_name_H-M   'P 1'
#
loop_
_entity.id
_entity.type
_entity.pdbx_description
1 polymer ?
#
loop_
_entity_poly.entity_id
_entity_poly.type
_entity_poly.pdbx_seq_one_letter_code
_entity_poly.pdbx_strand_id
1 'polypeptide(L)'
;SATREIVVTLDCDDTYPVNQIDYFSKLIAEKNFQVVDGNRLKSKPNNMPFINYIANYFFALIASFLFFVRIKDLHSGMRAYSKSIIKNLPYEIKGVSLPVELILWPLRLGYRVKFVDIDYKERIGESKLEPLKAAWWTVIRILRARFKKL
;
A
#
# COMPACT_ATOMS: atom_id res chain seq x y z
N SER A 1 -12.48 -14.90 7.67
CA SER A 1 -11.65 -14.20 8.67
C SER A 1 -10.30 -14.89 8.77
N ALA A 2 -9.19 -14.11 8.75
CA ALA A 2 -7.86 -14.68 8.90
C ALA A 2 -7.69 -15.28 10.30
N THR A 3 -7.16 -16.51 10.38
CA THR A 3 -6.94 -17.24 11.65
C THR A 3 -5.51 -17.06 12.17
N ARG A 4 -4.55 -16.76 11.29
CA ARG A 4 -3.12 -16.60 11.62
C ARG A 4 -2.78 -15.19 12.08
N GLU A 5 -1.62 -15.03 12.73
CA GLU A 5 -1.13 -13.75 13.29
C GLU A 5 -0.67 -12.75 12.22
N ILE A 6 -0.29 -13.23 11.05
CA ILE A 6 0.14 -12.41 9.93
C ILE A 6 -0.87 -12.57 8.79
N VAL A 7 -1.27 -11.44 8.21
CA VAL A 7 -2.16 -11.37 7.05
C VAL A 7 -1.38 -10.78 5.88
N VAL A 8 -1.35 -11.50 4.78
CA VAL A 8 -0.78 -11.01 3.52
C VAL A 8 -1.90 -10.77 2.52
N THR A 9 -1.89 -9.62 1.88
CA THR A 9 -2.81 -9.26 0.78
C THR A 9 -2.04 -9.15 -0.52
N LEU A 10 -2.65 -9.52 -1.63
CA LEU A 10 -2.19 -9.26 -3.00
C LEU A 10 -3.38 -9.25 -3.95
N ASP A 11 -3.23 -8.57 -5.06
CA ASP A 11 -4.23 -8.61 -6.13
C ASP A 11 -4.17 -9.96 -6.86
N CYS A 12 -5.31 -10.45 -7.37
CA CYS A 12 -5.44 -11.75 -8.01
C CYS A 12 -5.20 -11.67 -9.54
N ASP A 13 -4.24 -10.86 -9.99
CA ASP A 13 -3.97 -10.60 -11.40
C ASP A 13 -2.56 -11.03 -11.86
N ASP A 14 -1.90 -11.89 -11.07
CA ASP A 14 -0.55 -12.43 -11.27
C ASP A 14 0.58 -11.40 -11.43
N THR A 15 0.33 -10.15 -11.05
CA THR A 15 1.33 -9.09 -11.14
C THR A 15 2.34 -9.09 -9.99
N TYR A 16 2.00 -9.68 -8.86
CA TYR A 16 2.81 -9.66 -7.64
C TYR A 16 3.65 -10.93 -7.47
N PRO A 17 4.89 -10.80 -6.94
CA PRO A 17 5.80 -11.95 -6.73
C PRO A 17 5.37 -12.78 -5.52
N VAL A 18 4.52 -13.80 -5.73
CA VAL A 18 4.02 -14.68 -4.65
C VAL A 18 5.13 -15.41 -3.89
N ASN A 19 6.27 -15.63 -4.51
CA ASN A 19 7.45 -16.21 -3.89
C ASN A 19 8.09 -15.33 -2.81
N GLN A 20 7.71 -14.06 -2.71
CA GLN A 20 8.17 -13.15 -1.67
C GLN A 20 7.26 -13.12 -0.41
N ILE A 21 6.15 -13.84 -0.40
CA ILE A 21 5.21 -13.88 0.74
C ILE A 21 5.92 -14.29 2.03
N ASP A 22 6.75 -15.32 1.98
CA ASP A 22 7.51 -15.79 3.14
C ASP A 22 8.49 -14.74 3.66
N TYR A 23 9.13 -14.00 2.76
CA TYR A 23 10.04 -12.92 3.14
C TYR A 23 9.31 -11.79 3.85
N PHE A 24 8.13 -11.36 3.34
CA PHE A 24 7.29 -10.35 3.98
C PHE A 24 6.82 -10.80 5.37
N SER A 25 6.43 -12.06 5.49
CA SER A 25 6.00 -12.66 6.76
C SER A 25 7.14 -12.70 7.79
N LYS A 26 8.35 -13.07 7.38
CA LYS A 26 9.55 -13.08 8.23
C LYS A 26 9.91 -11.67 8.73
N LEU A 27 9.76 -10.64 7.92
CA LEU A 27 10.01 -9.25 8.35
C LEU A 27 9.09 -8.84 9.51
N ILE A 28 7.85 -9.31 9.52
CA ILE A 28 6.93 -9.09 10.65
C ILE A 28 7.32 -9.94 11.86
N ALA A 29 7.49 -11.25 11.66
CA ALA A 29 7.73 -12.21 12.74
C ALA A 29 9.07 -11.96 13.46
N GLU A 30 10.14 -11.70 12.72
CA GLU A 30 11.51 -11.71 13.22
C GLU A 30 12.10 -10.29 13.39
N LYS A 31 11.66 -9.31 12.61
CA LYS A 31 12.23 -7.95 12.60
C LYS A 31 11.32 -6.89 13.25
N ASN A 32 10.21 -7.34 13.83
CA ASN A 32 9.27 -6.48 14.56
C ASN A 32 8.74 -5.30 13.73
N PHE A 33 8.48 -5.52 12.43
CA PHE A 33 7.67 -4.63 11.62
C PHE A 33 6.19 -5.00 11.79
N GLN A 34 5.32 -4.00 11.81
CA GLN A 34 3.89 -4.23 11.89
C GLN A 34 3.22 -4.22 10.50
N VAL A 35 3.85 -3.54 9.54
CA VAL A 35 3.43 -3.54 8.13
C VAL A 35 4.66 -3.68 7.23
N VAL A 36 4.53 -4.49 6.19
CA VAL A 36 5.50 -4.58 5.10
C VAL A 36 4.79 -4.30 3.80
N ASP A 37 5.22 -3.29 3.07
CA ASP A 37 4.62 -2.82 1.82
C ASP A 37 5.52 -3.10 0.63
N GLY A 38 4.95 -3.66 -0.45
CA GLY A 38 5.67 -3.95 -1.69
C GLY A 38 5.73 -2.72 -2.60
N ASN A 39 6.88 -2.10 -2.73
CA ASN A 39 7.08 -0.95 -3.61
C ASN A 39 7.23 -1.40 -5.08
N ARG A 40 6.26 -1.03 -5.93
CA ARG A 40 6.24 -1.29 -7.37
C ARG A 40 7.02 -0.23 -8.17
N LEU A 41 7.28 0.93 -7.57
CA LEU A 41 7.77 2.13 -8.26
C LEU A 41 9.30 2.23 -8.27
N LYS A 42 10.02 1.17 -7.89
CA LYS A 42 11.49 1.13 -7.98
C LYS A 42 11.96 1.35 -9.43
N SER A 43 11.30 0.71 -10.36
CA SER A 43 11.41 0.94 -11.80
C SER A 43 10.01 1.06 -12.39
N LYS A 44 9.84 1.82 -13.46
CA LYS A 44 8.54 1.91 -14.12
C LYS A 44 8.13 0.52 -14.65
N PRO A 45 7.01 -0.05 -14.18
CA PRO A 45 6.51 -1.30 -14.75
C PRO A 45 6.15 -1.11 -16.24
N ASN A 46 6.49 -2.10 -17.08
CA ASN A 46 6.32 -1.99 -18.54
C ASN A 46 4.89 -1.60 -18.95
N ASN A 47 3.88 -2.17 -18.29
CA ASN A 47 2.45 -1.93 -18.59
C ASN A 47 1.82 -0.79 -17.83
N MET A 48 2.55 -0.11 -16.96
CA MET A 48 1.99 1.06 -16.30
C MET A 48 2.10 2.26 -17.24
N PRO A 49 0.99 2.89 -17.67
CA PRO A 49 1.03 4.13 -18.42
C PRO A 49 1.92 5.15 -17.70
N PHE A 50 2.74 5.88 -18.45
CA PHE A 50 3.71 6.81 -17.88
C PHE A 50 3.05 7.85 -16.97
N ILE A 51 1.87 8.32 -17.35
CA ILE A 51 1.09 9.28 -16.53
C ILE A 51 0.69 8.68 -15.19
N ASN A 52 0.31 7.41 -15.14
CA ASN A 52 -0.05 6.72 -13.89
C ASN A 52 1.18 6.50 -13.00
N TYR A 53 2.33 6.21 -13.60
CA TYR A 53 3.60 6.09 -12.87
C TYR A 53 3.97 7.42 -12.19
N ILE A 54 3.94 8.52 -12.94
CA ILE A 54 4.20 9.88 -12.43
C ILE A 54 3.20 10.25 -11.34
N ALA A 55 1.89 9.99 -11.55
CA ALA A 55 0.85 10.28 -10.59
C ALA A 55 1.06 9.51 -9.26
N ASN A 56 1.36 8.22 -9.34
CA ASN A 56 1.64 7.40 -8.15
C ASN A 56 2.87 7.91 -7.38
N TYR A 57 3.94 8.27 -8.10
CA TYR A 57 5.12 8.85 -7.51
C TYR A 57 4.83 10.20 -6.82
N PHE A 58 4.05 11.05 -7.47
CA PHE A 58 3.64 12.36 -6.94
C PHE A 58 2.79 12.23 -5.67
N PHE A 59 1.81 11.31 -5.64
CA PHE A 59 1.03 11.03 -4.43
C PHE A 59 1.89 10.48 -3.29
N ALA A 60 2.84 9.60 -3.60
CA ALA A 60 3.77 9.10 -2.60
C ALA A 60 4.67 10.22 -2.03
N LEU A 61 5.10 11.18 -2.87
CA LEU A 61 5.85 12.35 -2.45
C LEU A 61 5.04 13.28 -1.54
N ILE A 62 3.79 13.61 -1.92
CA ILE A 62 2.88 14.41 -1.09
C ILE A 62 2.65 13.75 0.27
N ALA A 63 2.35 12.47 0.27
CA ALA A 63 2.15 11.72 1.50
C ALA A 63 3.43 11.68 2.35
N SER A 64 4.59 11.50 1.74
CA SER A 64 5.89 11.54 2.44
C SER A 64 6.11 12.88 3.15
N PHE A 65 5.80 13.97 2.49
CA PHE A 65 5.89 15.31 3.07
C PHE A 65 4.92 15.49 4.25
N LEU A 66 3.66 15.11 4.07
CA LEU A 66 2.63 15.27 5.10
C LEU A 66 2.85 14.38 6.34
N PHE A 67 3.41 13.21 6.16
CA PHE A 67 3.62 12.24 7.23
C PHE A 67 5.05 12.24 7.81
N PHE A 68 5.95 13.03 7.24
CA PHE A 68 7.37 13.11 7.64
C PHE A 68 8.10 11.75 7.59
N VAL A 69 7.67 10.87 6.67
CA VAL A 69 8.22 9.53 6.47
C VAL A 69 8.36 9.28 4.97
N ARG A 70 9.49 8.69 4.55
CA ARG A 70 9.68 8.32 3.15
C ARG A 70 8.75 7.18 2.74
N ILE A 71 7.69 7.52 2.04
CA ILE A 71 6.72 6.58 1.48
C ILE A 71 7.10 6.31 0.03
N LYS A 72 7.18 5.03 -0.36
CA LYS A 72 7.63 4.64 -1.70
C LYS A 72 6.48 4.38 -2.67
N ASP A 73 5.41 3.76 -2.20
CA ASP A 73 4.21 3.44 -2.98
C ASP A 73 2.98 3.50 -2.08
N LEU A 74 1.88 4.11 -2.55
CA LEU A 74 0.62 4.18 -1.82
C LEU A 74 -0.41 3.15 -2.30
N HIS A 75 -0.26 2.68 -3.53
CA HIS A 75 -1.28 1.90 -4.22
C HIS A 75 -0.86 0.43 -4.44
N SER A 76 0.15 -0.03 -3.71
CA SER A 76 0.52 -1.44 -3.78
C SER A 76 -0.60 -2.34 -3.26
N GLY A 77 -0.90 -3.42 -3.99
CA GLY A 77 -1.79 -4.48 -3.53
C GLY A 77 -1.07 -5.51 -2.66
N MET A 78 0.27 -5.64 -2.78
CA MET A 78 1.03 -6.61 -1.98
C MET A 78 1.49 -6.01 -0.66
N ARG A 79 0.91 -6.48 0.44
CA ARG A 79 1.26 -6.08 1.80
C ARG A 79 1.15 -7.22 2.79
N ALA A 80 2.00 -7.19 3.80
CA ALA A 80 1.83 -8.03 4.98
C ALA A 80 1.55 -7.15 6.21
N TYR A 81 0.69 -7.62 7.09
CA TYR A 81 0.28 -6.94 8.31
C TYR A 81 0.35 -7.89 9.51
N SER A 82 0.74 -7.36 10.66
CA SER A 82 0.36 -8.00 11.92
C SER A 82 -1.15 -7.90 12.08
N LYS A 83 -1.81 -9.03 12.35
CA LYS A 83 -3.28 -9.11 12.48
C LYS A 83 -3.82 -8.21 13.59
N SER A 84 -3.05 -8.03 14.65
CA SER A 84 -3.43 -7.18 15.79
C SER A 84 -3.69 -5.73 15.38
N ILE A 85 -2.92 -5.19 14.43
CA ILE A 85 -3.07 -3.79 14.03
C ILE A 85 -4.18 -3.58 13.01
N ILE A 86 -4.33 -4.47 12.02
CA ILE A 86 -5.29 -4.25 10.92
C ILE A 86 -6.73 -4.17 11.42
N LYS A 87 -7.06 -4.83 12.51
CA LYS A 87 -8.38 -4.77 13.14
C LYS A 87 -8.69 -3.42 13.80
N ASN A 88 -7.66 -2.71 14.22
CA ASN A 88 -7.76 -1.47 14.99
C ASN A 88 -7.53 -0.21 14.14
N LEU A 89 -7.24 -0.37 12.85
CA LEU A 89 -7.05 0.79 11.97
C LEU A 89 -8.38 1.47 11.67
N PRO A 90 -8.47 2.82 11.75
CA PRO A 90 -9.71 3.58 11.53
C PRO A 90 -9.98 3.82 10.03
N TYR A 91 -9.67 2.82 9.18
CA TYR A 91 -9.91 2.91 7.73
C TYR A 91 -11.40 2.83 7.38
N GLU A 92 -11.75 3.26 6.20
CA GLU A 92 -13.10 3.24 5.69
C GLU A 92 -13.18 2.43 4.39
N ILE A 93 -14.08 1.45 4.34
CA ILE A 93 -14.22 0.56 3.16
C ILE A 93 -14.92 1.27 1.99
N LYS A 94 -15.55 2.42 2.24
CA LYS A 94 -16.31 3.17 1.23
C LYS A 94 -15.40 3.78 0.16
N GLY A 95 -15.80 3.66 -1.11
CA GLY A 95 -15.08 4.25 -2.26
C GLY A 95 -13.88 3.42 -2.73
N VAL A 96 -12.97 4.05 -3.47
CA VAL A 96 -11.77 3.41 -4.03
C VAL A 96 -10.49 3.83 -3.28
N SER A 97 -9.33 3.31 -3.72
CA SER A 97 -8.00 3.64 -3.14
C SER A 97 -7.84 3.27 -1.65
N LEU A 98 -8.55 2.26 -1.17
CA LEU A 98 -8.39 1.74 0.20
C LEU A 98 -6.92 1.43 0.57
N PRO A 99 -6.06 0.91 -0.32
CA PRO A 99 -4.65 0.68 -0.03
C PRO A 99 -3.92 1.89 0.54
N VAL A 100 -4.34 3.12 0.18
CA VAL A 100 -3.76 4.37 0.71
C VAL A 100 -3.97 4.50 2.22
N GLU A 101 -5.18 4.25 2.73
CA GLU A 101 -5.43 4.28 4.17
C GLU A 101 -4.73 3.17 4.93
N LEU A 102 -4.66 1.98 4.33
CA LEU A 102 -4.03 0.82 4.95
C LEU A 102 -2.51 0.96 5.14
N ILE A 103 -1.88 1.94 4.51
CA ILE A 103 -0.48 2.29 4.76
C ILE A 103 -0.33 3.57 5.60
N LEU A 104 -1.19 4.57 5.39
CA LEU A 104 -1.05 5.86 6.07
C LEU A 104 -1.49 5.82 7.54
N TRP A 105 -2.52 5.06 7.89
CA TRP A 105 -2.93 4.90 9.29
C TRP A 105 -1.86 4.23 10.16
N PRO A 106 -1.25 3.11 9.76
CA PRO A 106 -0.11 2.57 10.50
C PRO A 106 1.00 3.59 10.73
N LEU A 107 1.40 4.33 9.70
CA LEU A 107 2.44 5.36 9.81
C LEU A 107 2.04 6.45 10.80
N ARG A 108 0.81 6.95 10.73
CA ARG A 108 0.31 7.97 11.66
C ARG A 108 0.26 7.51 13.11
N LEU A 109 -0.09 6.24 13.33
CA LEU A 109 -0.17 5.63 14.66
C LEU A 109 1.21 5.20 15.21
N GLY A 110 2.29 5.49 14.49
CA GLY A 110 3.66 5.21 14.93
C GLY A 110 4.09 3.74 14.77
N TYR A 111 3.34 2.94 14.01
CA TYR A 111 3.73 1.57 13.71
C TYR A 111 4.95 1.52 12.77
N ARG A 112 5.81 0.53 12.97
CA ARG A 112 6.99 0.31 12.13
C ARG A 112 6.59 -0.28 10.79
N VAL A 113 6.78 0.50 9.74
CA VAL A 113 6.48 0.12 8.35
C VAL A 113 7.77 -0.10 7.58
N LYS A 114 7.86 -1.17 6.81
CA LYS A 114 8.96 -1.47 5.89
C LYS A 114 8.48 -1.43 4.44
N PHE A 115 9.16 -0.67 3.60
CA PHE A 115 8.97 -0.70 2.15
C PHE A 115 10.01 -1.63 1.53
N VAL A 116 9.55 -2.66 0.81
CA VAL A 116 10.37 -3.65 0.11
C VAL A 116 10.17 -3.47 -1.38
N ASP A 117 11.25 -3.29 -2.12
CA ASP A 117 11.16 -3.19 -3.58
C ASP A 117 10.81 -4.58 -4.15
N ILE A 118 9.81 -4.65 -5.00
CA ILE A 118 9.31 -5.88 -5.61
C ILE A 118 9.39 -5.81 -7.13
N ASP A 119 9.54 -6.98 -7.76
CA ASP A 119 9.44 -7.12 -9.21
C ASP A 119 7.97 -7.26 -9.59
N TYR A 120 7.38 -6.15 -10.03
CA TYR A 120 5.98 -6.09 -10.45
C TYR A 120 5.87 -6.50 -11.91
N LYS A 121 5.18 -7.62 -12.15
CA LYS A 121 5.03 -8.20 -13.49
C LYS A 121 4.02 -7.45 -14.34
N GLU A 122 3.97 -7.83 -15.60
CA GLU A 122 2.99 -7.38 -16.56
C GLU A 122 1.58 -7.86 -16.17
N ARG A 123 0.61 -6.95 -16.17
CA ARG A 123 -0.77 -7.28 -15.84
C ARG A 123 -1.45 -7.97 -17.03
N ILE A 124 -2.10 -9.08 -16.75
CA ILE A 124 -2.98 -9.75 -17.72
C ILE A 124 -4.38 -9.11 -17.58
N GLY A 125 -4.82 -8.38 -18.61
CA GLY A 125 -6.13 -7.73 -18.65
C GLY A 125 -6.13 -6.22 -18.41
N GLU A 126 -7.30 -5.61 -18.54
CA GLU A 126 -7.49 -4.16 -18.43
C GLU A 126 -7.87 -3.72 -17.02
N SER A 127 -7.43 -2.51 -16.66
CA SER A 127 -7.86 -1.90 -15.41
C SER A 127 -9.24 -1.27 -15.55
N LYS A 128 -10.19 -1.68 -14.72
CA LYS A 128 -11.52 -1.05 -14.61
C LYS A 128 -11.53 0.23 -13.77
N LEU A 129 -10.38 0.67 -13.30
CA LEU A 129 -10.25 1.81 -12.39
C LEU A 129 -10.25 3.11 -13.18
N GLU A 130 -11.21 4.00 -12.92
CA GLU A 130 -11.29 5.33 -13.52
C GLU A 130 -10.16 6.21 -12.93
N PRO A 131 -9.19 6.71 -13.73
CA PRO A 131 -8.00 7.39 -13.20
C PRO A 131 -8.33 8.65 -12.39
N LEU A 132 -9.25 9.49 -12.87
CA LEU A 132 -9.63 10.74 -12.18
C LEU A 132 -10.32 10.46 -10.85
N LYS A 133 -11.20 9.47 -10.82
CA LYS A 133 -11.88 9.04 -9.60
C LYS A 133 -10.91 8.45 -8.58
N ALA A 134 -9.95 7.64 -9.04
CA ALA A 134 -8.90 7.11 -8.18
C ALA A 134 -8.00 8.21 -7.61
N ALA A 135 -7.61 9.20 -8.42
CA ALA A 135 -6.82 10.35 -7.98
C ALA A 135 -7.57 11.16 -6.91
N TRP A 136 -8.84 11.47 -7.14
CA TRP A 136 -9.68 12.19 -6.17
C TRP A 136 -9.78 11.45 -4.83
N TRP A 137 -10.09 10.15 -4.86
CA TRP A 137 -10.14 9.34 -3.65
C TRP A 137 -8.79 9.24 -2.94
N THR A 138 -7.69 9.21 -3.69
CA THR A 138 -6.33 9.21 -3.12
C THR A 138 -6.08 10.47 -2.31
N VAL A 139 -6.43 11.64 -2.85
CA VAL A 139 -6.32 12.92 -2.12
C VAL A 139 -7.16 12.90 -0.85
N ILE A 140 -8.44 12.53 -0.96
CA ILE A 140 -9.35 12.44 0.20
C ILE A 140 -8.76 11.54 1.28
N ARG A 141 -8.23 10.37 0.91
CA ARG A 141 -7.67 9.41 1.87
C ARG A 141 -6.39 9.91 2.52
N ILE A 142 -5.52 10.60 1.78
CA ILE A 142 -4.32 11.24 2.35
C ILE A 142 -4.72 12.29 3.39
N LEU A 143 -5.63 13.20 3.03
CA LEU A 143 -6.10 14.25 3.93
C LEU A 143 -6.83 13.67 5.14
N ARG A 144 -7.69 12.68 4.94
CA ARG A 144 -8.39 11.99 6.01
C ARG A 144 -7.41 11.29 6.96
N ALA A 145 -6.48 10.50 6.44
CA ALA A 145 -5.48 9.83 7.26
C ALA A 145 -4.60 10.84 8.03
N ARG A 146 -4.37 12.03 7.50
CA ARG A 146 -3.56 13.07 8.17
C ARG A 146 -4.33 13.87 9.20
N PHE A 147 -5.57 14.28 8.91
CA PHE A 147 -6.28 15.31 9.68
C PHE A 147 -7.50 14.81 10.46
N LYS A 148 -8.05 13.62 10.17
CA LYS A 148 -9.18 13.09 10.94
C LYS A 148 -8.79 12.97 12.43
N LYS A 149 -9.61 13.52 13.32
CA LYS A 149 -9.45 13.30 14.77
C LYS A 149 -9.58 11.81 15.08
N LEU A 150 -8.68 11.28 15.90
CA LEU A 150 -8.70 9.92 16.44
C LEU A 150 -9.65 9.86 17.61
#